data_cccab87b80218d84aad53c5b49432d08
#
_entry.id   cccab87b80218d84aad53c5b49432d08
#
_cell.length_a   1.000
_cell.length_b   1.000
_cell.length_c   1.000
_cell.angle_alpha   90.00
_cell.angle_beta   90.00
_cell.angle_gamma   90.00
#
_symmetry.space_group_name_H-M   'P 1'
#
loop_
_entity.id
_entity.type
_entity.pdbx_description
1 polymer ?
#
loop_
_entity_poly.entity_id
_entity_poly.type
_entity_poly.pdbx_seq_one_letter_code
_entity_poly.pdbx_strand_id
1 'polypeptide(L)'
;RYAVVVANPPYMGGKGMNGRLSAWAKETYPNSKSDLFAMFIERNLDLAVKGGAVAMITMQSWMFLSSYEALRSRILNQHTILSMAHLGARAFDSIGGEVVSTTAFVLENDHKPDYRGAYLRLVDGNSEAEKMEMMVKAIAQGRAA
;
A
#
# COMPACT_ATOMS: atom_id res chain seq x y z
N ARG A 1 15.86 -2.99 13.66
CA ARG A 1 15.46 -3.01 12.25
C ARG A 1 15.31 -4.44 11.78
N TYR A 2 14.44 -4.67 10.75
CA TYR A 2 14.00 -6.00 10.32
C TYR A 2 14.28 -6.21 8.83
N ALA A 3 14.62 -7.45 8.45
CA ALA A 3 14.81 -7.81 7.03
C ALA A 3 13.47 -7.83 6.27
N VAL A 4 12.38 -8.17 6.97
CA VAL A 4 11.02 -8.19 6.42
C VAL A 4 10.06 -7.56 7.41
N VAL A 5 9.19 -6.68 6.93
CA VAL A 5 8.08 -6.09 7.68
C VAL A 5 6.80 -6.36 6.91
N VAL A 6 5.80 -6.95 7.57
CA VAL A 6 4.49 -7.25 6.98
C VAL A 6 3.41 -6.59 7.82
N ALA A 7 2.47 -5.89 7.19
CA ALA A 7 1.39 -5.24 7.91
C ALA A 7 0.09 -5.13 7.09
N ASN A 8 -1.01 -5.26 7.82
CA ASN A 8 -2.35 -4.82 7.40
C ASN A 8 -2.81 -3.74 8.39
N PRO A 9 -2.48 -2.47 8.15
CA PRO A 9 -2.73 -1.40 9.09
C PRO A 9 -4.21 -1.03 9.15
N PRO A 10 -4.67 -0.42 10.26
CA PRO A 10 -6.02 0.11 10.35
C PRO A 10 -6.21 1.29 9.39
N TYR A 11 -7.42 1.42 8.84
CA TYR A 11 -7.85 2.56 8.04
C TYR A 11 -8.56 3.57 8.94
N MET A 12 -7.91 4.68 9.22
CA MET A 12 -8.46 5.75 10.06
C MET A 12 -8.03 7.10 9.49
N GLY A 13 -8.91 7.70 8.72
CA GLY A 13 -8.72 9.05 8.22
C GLY A 13 -8.77 10.11 9.31
N GLY A 14 -8.35 11.34 8.99
CA GLY A 14 -8.23 12.45 9.94
C GLY A 14 -9.50 12.74 10.75
N LYS A 15 -10.70 12.46 10.19
CA LYS A 15 -11.97 12.63 10.92
C LYS A 15 -12.13 11.63 12.10
N GLY A 16 -11.47 10.48 12.06
CA GLY A 16 -11.49 9.49 13.13
C GLY A 16 -10.43 9.73 14.21
N MET A 17 -9.47 10.62 13.96
CA MET A 17 -8.38 10.91 14.88
C MET A 17 -8.83 11.91 15.95
N ASN A 18 -8.50 11.63 17.21
CA ASN A 18 -8.62 12.64 18.26
C ASN A 18 -7.56 13.75 18.10
N GLY A 19 -7.72 14.86 18.81
CA GLY A 19 -6.85 16.03 18.70
C GLY A 19 -5.36 15.72 18.93
N ARG A 20 -5.04 14.84 19.89
CA ARG A 20 -3.66 14.44 20.21
C ARG A 20 -3.03 13.65 19.07
N LEU A 21 -3.73 12.67 18.53
CA LEU A 21 -3.26 11.86 17.40
C LEU A 21 -3.10 12.72 16.14
N SER A 22 -4.08 13.60 15.86
CA SER A 22 -4.03 14.52 14.71
C SER A 22 -2.84 15.48 14.80
N ALA A 23 -2.55 16.03 15.97
CA ALA A 23 -1.39 16.92 16.15
C ALA A 23 -0.08 16.16 15.95
N TRP A 24 0.07 15.01 16.59
CA TRP A 24 1.24 14.15 16.44
C TRP A 24 1.46 13.69 14.99
N ALA A 25 0.39 13.30 14.28
CA ALA A 25 0.48 12.90 12.88
C ALA A 25 1.00 14.03 11.97
N LYS A 26 0.54 15.26 12.20
CA LYS A 26 1.00 16.45 11.45
C LYS A 26 2.48 16.75 11.65
N GLU A 27 2.96 16.55 12.87
CA GLU A 27 4.36 16.79 13.25
C GLU A 27 5.28 15.67 12.78
N THR A 28 4.89 14.41 13.01
CA THR A 28 5.76 13.25 12.81
C THR A 28 5.69 12.69 11.38
N TYR A 29 4.50 12.75 10.75
CA TYR A 29 4.24 12.18 9.41
C TYR A 29 3.56 13.19 8.47
N PRO A 30 4.19 14.34 8.17
CA PRO A 30 3.56 15.40 7.38
C PRO A 30 3.12 14.93 5.98
N ASN A 31 3.82 13.96 5.38
CA ASN A 31 3.54 13.44 4.04
C ASN A 31 2.40 12.40 3.99
N SER A 32 2.05 11.83 5.13
CA SER A 32 1.08 10.72 5.23
C SER A 32 0.00 10.93 6.29
N LYS A 33 -0.05 12.12 6.90
CA LYS A 33 -0.93 12.50 8.02
C LYS A 33 -2.44 12.32 7.77
N SER A 34 -2.84 12.12 6.53
CA SER A 34 -4.27 12.06 6.15
C SER A 34 -4.96 10.78 6.61
N ASP A 35 -4.21 9.69 6.77
CA ASP A 35 -4.75 8.41 7.26
C ASP A 35 -3.66 7.57 7.93
N LEU A 36 -4.05 6.75 8.91
CA LEU A 36 -3.12 5.88 9.64
C LEU A 36 -2.40 4.91 8.71
N PHE A 37 -3.10 4.27 7.76
CA PHE A 37 -2.45 3.30 6.87
C PHE A 37 -1.25 3.91 6.13
N ALA A 38 -1.35 5.18 5.75
CA ALA A 38 -0.28 5.87 5.03
C ALA A 38 0.93 6.16 5.95
N MET A 39 0.68 6.53 7.21
CA MET A 39 1.74 6.66 8.23
C MET A 39 2.45 5.32 8.49
N PHE A 40 1.70 4.20 8.46
CA PHE A 40 2.28 2.86 8.56
C PHE A 40 3.20 2.52 7.39
N ILE A 41 2.94 3.02 6.17
CA ILE A 41 3.87 2.84 5.03
C ILE A 41 5.23 3.45 5.38
N GLU A 42 5.26 4.72 5.81
CA GLU A 42 6.51 5.40 6.18
C GLU A 42 7.19 4.69 7.37
N ARG A 43 6.43 4.39 8.41
CA ARG A 43 6.96 3.73 9.60
C ARG A 43 7.58 2.36 9.31
N ASN A 44 6.93 1.55 8.47
CA ASN A 44 7.42 0.22 8.12
C ASN A 44 8.70 0.28 7.28
N LEU A 45 8.81 1.27 6.39
CA LEU A 45 10.07 1.53 5.67
C LEU A 45 11.19 1.92 6.63
N ASP A 46 10.92 2.74 7.65
CA ASP A 46 11.92 3.10 8.68
C ASP A 46 12.31 1.91 9.58
N LEU A 47 11.41 0.93 9.77
CA LEU A 47 11.68 -0.30 10.52
C LEU A 47 12.52 -1.31 9.72
N ALA A 48 12.45 -1.29 8.40
CA ALA A 48 13.22 -2.20 7.56
C ALA A 48 14.71 -1.83 7.53
N VAL A 49 15.59 -2.82 7.44
CA VAL A 49 17.00 -2.58 7.11
C VAL A 49 17.14 -2.13 5.65
N LYS A 50 18.26 -1.57 5.27
CA LYS A 50 18.59 -1.29 3.87
C LYS A 50 18.52 -2.59 3.05
N GLY A 51 17.80 -2.58 1.94
CA GLY A 51 17.52 -3.76 1.13
C GLY A 51 16.46 -4.71 1.73
N GLY A 52 15.88 -4.37 2.89
CA GLY A 52 14.79 -5.14 3.50
C GLY A 52 13.46 -4.93 2.77
N ALA A 53 12.56 -5.88 2.88
CA ALA A 53 11.25 -5.85 2.24
C ALA A 53 10.15 -5.38 3.19
N VAL A 54 9.22 -4.58 2.66
CA VAL A 54 7.99 -4.15 3.35
C VAL A 54 6.80 -4.58 2.51
N ALA A 55 6.00 -5.52 3.03
CA ALA A 55 4.79 -6.02 2.38
C ALA A 55 3.55 -5.53 3.11
N MET A 56 2.63 -4.90 2.38
CA MET A 56 1.43 -4.33 2.97
C MET A 56 0.21 -4.52 2.08
N ILE A 57 -0.97 -4.54 2.72
CA ILE A 57 -2.24 -4.29 2.07
C ILE A 57 -2.85 -3.03 2.69
N THR A 58 -3.27 -2.08 1.86
CA THR A 58 -3.78 -0.77 2.31
C THR A 58 -4.92 -0.30 1.43
N MET A 59 -5.56 0.81 1.80
CA MET A 59 -6.39 1.56 0.85
C MET A 59 -5.55 2.01 -0.35
N GLN A 60 -6.15 2.00 -1.54
CA GLN A 60 -5.48 2.43 -2.78
C GLN A 60 -5.30 3.94 -2.91
N SER A 61 -5.96 4.73 -2.07
CA SER A 61 -6.04 6.20 -2.21
C SER A 61 -4.68 6.90 -2.26
N TRP A 62 -3.65 6.36 -1.61
CA TRP A 62 -2.29 6.92 -1.67
C TRP A 62 -1.68 6.89 -3.07
N MET A 63 -2.15 5.99 -3.95
CA MET A 63 -1.67 5.90 -5.33
C MET A 63 -2.14 7.08 -6.20
N PHE A 64 -3.25 7.73 -5.85
CA PHE A 64 -3.94 8.66 -6.74
C PHE A 64 -4.18 10.05 -6.16
N LEU A 65 -4.48 10.17 -4.85
CA LEU A 65 -4.86 11.45 -4.26
C LEU A 65 -3.68 12.42 -4.14
N SER A 66 -3.93 13.70 -4.40
CA SER A 66 -2.94 14.79 -4.27
C SER A 66 -2.39 14.93 -2.85
N SER A 67 -3.21 14.64 -1.82
CA SER A 67 -2.76 14.65 -0.42
C SER A 67 -1.62 13.68 -0.10
N TYR A 68 -1.35 12.71 -0.97
CA TYR A 68 -0.26 11.74 -0.85
C TYR A 68 0.86 11.92 -1.88
N GLU A 69 0.90 13.04 -2.60
CA GLU A 69 1.92 13.30 -3.61
C GLU A 69 3.35 13.20 -3.04
N ALA A 70 3.57 13.83 -1.88
CA ALA A 70 4.86 13.78 -1.20
C ALA A 70 5.26 12.37 -0.76
N LEU A 71 4.30 11.56 -0.28
CA LEU A 71 4.52 10.15 0.05
C LEU A 71 4.91 9.35 -1.20
N ARG A 72 4.18 9.50 -2.32
CA ARG A 72 4.52 8.84 -3.59
C ARG A 72 5.90 9.22 -4.09
N SER A 73 6.23 10.52 -4.05
CA SER A 73 7.56 11.01 -4.44
C SER A 73 8.67 10.40 -3.60
N ARG A 74 8.46 10.29 -2.28
CA ARG A 74 9.42 9.61 -1.39
C ARG A 74 9.60 8.14 -1.78
N ILE A 75 8.49 7.40 -1.99
CA ILE A 75 8.54 5.98 -2.37
C ILE A 75 9.30 5.81 -3.69
N LEU A 76 8.95 6.58 -4.72
CA LEU A 76 9.54 6.43 -6.05
C LEU A 76 11.01 6.85 -6.13
N ASN A 77 11.45 7.82 -5.31
CA ASN A 77 12.81 8.33 -5.33
C ASN A 77 13.77 7.64 -4.35
N GLN A 78 13.26 6.99 -3.31
CA GLN A 78 14.10 6.42 -2.24
C GLN A 78 13.94 4.91 -2.06
N HIS A 79 12.91 4.32 -2.66
CA HIS A 79 12.58 2.91 -2.51
C HIS A 79 12.26 2.28 -3.86
N THR A 80 12.10 0.96 -3.88
CA THR A 80 11.76 0.21 -5.08
C THR A 80 10.44 -0.53 -4.88
N ILE A 81 9.49 -0.39 -5.80
CA ILE A 81 8.28 -1.21 -5.81
C ILE A 81 8.63 -2.54 -6.47
N LEU A 82 8.71 -3.61 -5.67
CA LEU A 82 9.02 -4.95 -6.17
C LEU A 82 7.82 -5.58 -6.87
N SER A 83 6.65 -5.45 -6.26
CA SER A 83 5.38 -5.94 -6.84
C SER A 83 4.20 -5.17 -6.28
N MET A 84 3.11 -5.15 -7.05
CA MET A 84 1.84 -4.54 -6.65
C MET A 84 0.67 -5.29 -7.27
N ALA A 85 -0.33 -5.60 -6.46
CA ALA A 85 -1.63 -6.09 -6.89
C ALA A 85 -2.68 -5.02 -6.59
N HIS A 86 -3.19 -4.36 -7.62
CA HIS A 86 -4.28 -3.40 -7.50
C HIS A 86 -5.60 -4.14 -7.45
N LEU A 87 -6.12 -4.32 -6.23
CA LEU A 87 -7.30 -5.13 -5.96
C LEU A 87 -8.60 -4.36 -6.21
N GLY A 88 -8.58 -3.04 -6.00
CA GLY A 88 -9.78 -2.21 -6.09
C GLY A 88 -10.81 -2.56 -5.02
N ALA A 89 -12.10 -2.36 -5.35
CA ALA A 89 -13.22 -2.71 -4.48
C ALA A 89 -13.43 -4.22 -4.37
N ARG A 90 -14.13 -4.66 -3.32
CA ARG A 90 -14.50 -6.09 -3.12
C ARG A 90 -13.32 -7.06 -3.05
N ALA A 91 -12.21 -6.60 -2.50
CA ALA A 91 -11.07 -7.46 -2.19
C ALA A 91 -11.33 -8.33 -0.95
N PHE A 92 -12.32 -7.95 -0.14
CA PHE A 92 -12.76 -8.65 1.08
C PHE A 92 -14.28 -8.76 1.07
N ASP A 93 -14.80 -9.97 0.90
CA ASP A 93 -16.25 -10.23 0.87
C ASP A 93 -16.91 -10.02 2.25
N SER A 94 -16.14 -10.08 3.33
CA SER A 94 -16.62 -9.94 4.70
C SER A 94 -16.82 -8.51 5.20
N ILE A 95 -16.38 -7.51 4.47
CA ILE A 95 -16.55 -6.11 4.87
C ILE A 95 -17.90 -5.62 4.35
N GLY A 96 -18.94 -5.82 5.17
CA GLY A 96 -20.26 -5.22 4.93
C GLY A 96 -20.25 -3.73 5.26
N GLY A 97 -20.62 -2.88 4.31
CA GLY A 97 -20.70 -1.44 4.48
C GLY A 97 -20.01 -0.67 3.35
N GLU A 98 -19.19 0.29 3.70
CA GLU A 98 -18.49 1.14 2.73
C GLU A 98 -17.53 0.33 1.86
N VAL A 99 -17.63 0.50 0.54
CA VAL A 99 -16.78 -0.21 -0.42
C VAL A 99 -15.35 0.33 -0.32
N VAL A 100 -14.50 -0.38 0.41
CA VAL A 100 -13.08 -0.05 0.55
C VAL A 100 -12.32 -0.60 -0.66
N SER A 101 -11.64 0.28 -1.39
CA SER A 101 -10.77 -0.10 -2.50
C SER A 101 -9.33 -0.23 -2.02
N THR A 102 -8.71 -1.38 -2.27
CA THR A 102 -7.41 -1.74 -1.71
C THR A 102 -6.35 -2.04 -2.75
N THR A 103 -5.10 -2.01 -2.31
CA THR A 103 -3.92 -2.45 -3.04
C THR A 103 -2.99 -3.23 -2.11
N ALA A 104 -2.43 -4.32 -2.60
CA ALA A 104 -1.37 -5.06 -1.92
C ALA A 104 -0.05 -4.80 -2.65
N PHE A 105 1.04 -4.59 -1.91
CA PHE A 105 2.32 -4.25 -2.52
C PHE A 105 3.50 -4.71 -1.66
N VAL A 106 4.64 -4.85 -2.33
CA VAL A 106 5.93 -5.10 -1.69
C VAL A 106 6.90 -4.02 -2.13
N LEU A 107 7.48 -3.32 -1.15
CA LEU A 107 8.53 -2.33 -1.35
C LEU A 107 9.86 -2.89 -0.85
N GLU A 108 10.95 -2.53 -1.50
CA GLU A 108 12.30 -2.70 -0.99
C GLU A 108 12.80 -1.37 -0.41
N ASN A 109 13.38 -1.41 0.78
CA ASN A 109 13.98 -0.24 1.42
C ASN A 109 15.38 0.03 0.82
N ASP A 110 15.43 0.20 -0.49
CA ASP A 110 16.56 0.65 -1.29
C ASP A 110 16.05 1.12 -2.66
N HIS A 111 16.73 2.06 -3.28
CA HIS A 111 16.33 2.58 -4.58
C HIS A 111 17.14 1.90 -5.72
N LYS A 112 16.39 1.30 -6.66
CA LYS A 112 16.94 0.68 -7.87
C LYS A 112 16.30 1.31 -9.10
N PRO A 113 16.91 2.33 -9.71
CA PRO A 113 16.28 3.16 -10.75
C PRO A 113 15.83 2.38 -11.99
N ASP A 114 16.54 1.30 -12.35
CA ASP A 114 16.25 0.49 -13.54
C ASP A 114 15.37 -0.73 -13.26
N TYR A 115 14.96 -0.94 -11.99
CA TYR A 115 14.12 -2.08 -11.63
C TYR A 115 12.69 -1.88 -12.11
N ARG A 116 12.15 -2.91 -12.75
CA ARG A 116 10.74 -2.97 -13.15
C ARG A 116 10.02 -4.01 -12.32
N GLY A 117 9.16 -3.55 -11.43
CA GLY A 117 8.32 -4.40 -10.58
C GLY A 117 7.25 -5.16 -11.37
N ALA A 118 6.69 -6.18 -10.74
CA ALA A 118 5.53 -6.90 -11.26
C ALA A 118 4.23 -6.21 -10.80
N TYR A 119 3.36 -5.88 -11.75
CA TYR A 119 2.09 -5.20 -11.46
C TYR A 119 0.92 -6.05 -11.97
N LEU A 120 -0.06 -6.29 -11.10
CA LEU A 120 -1.30 -6.99 -11.43
C LEU A 120 -2.48 -6.04 -11.22
N ARG A 121 -3.30 -5.85 -12.25
CA ARG A 121 -4.54 -5.09 -12.17
C ARG A 121 -5.72 -6.05 -12.04
N LEU A 122 -6.30 -6.14 -10.85
CA LEU A 122 -7.35 -7.11 -10.50
C LEU A 122 -8.69 -6.41 -10.16
N VAL A 123 -8.85 -5.14 -10.55
CA VAL A 123 -10.00 -4.31 -10.18
C VAL A 123 -11.31 -4.79 -10.79
N ASP A 124 -11.25 -5.49 -11.94
CA ASP A 124 -12.43 -5.93 -12.69
C ASP A 124 -13.10 -7.18 -12.06
N GLY A 125 -12.43 -7.89 -11.15
CA GLY A 125 -13.03 -8.98 -10.38
C GLY A 125 -14.08 -8.47 -9.39
N ASN A 126 -15.25 -9.11 -9.35
CA ASN A 126 -16.39 -8.67 -8.54
C ASN A 126 -16.48 -9.36 -7.17
N SER A 127 -15.61 -10.32 -6.89
CA SER A 127 -15.52 -11.05 -5.62
C SER A 127 -14.07 -11.39 -5.28
N GLU A 128 -13.83 -11.77 -4.03
CA GLU A 128 -12.53 -12.27 -3.58
C GLU A 128 -12.08 -13.49 -4.41
N ALA A 129 -13.00 -14.42 -4.69
CA ALA A 129 -12.73 -15.62 -5.48
C ALA A 129 -12.32 -15.30 -6.93
N GLU A 130 -13.03 -14.38 -7.59
CA GLU A 130 -12.70 -13.94 -8.95
C GLU A 130 -11.31 -13.28 -9.02
N LYS A 131 -10.99 -12.41 -8.04
CA LYS A 131 -9.67 -11.76 -7.97
C LYS A 131 -8.55 -12.77 -7.75
N MET A 132 -8.78 -13.78 -6.92
CA MET A 132 -7.84 -14.87 -6.70
C MET A 132 -7.60 -15.65 -8.02
N GLU A 133 -8.66 -16.01 -8.74
CA GLU A 133 -8.54 -16.70 -10.03
C GLU A 133 -7.78 -15.86 -11.06
N MET A 134 -8.09 -14.58 -11.18
CA MET A 134 -7.38 -13.65 -12.07
C MET A 134 -5.88 -13.56 -11.69
N MET A 135 -5.55 -13.48 -10.41
CA MET A 135 -4.17 -13.43 -9.93
C MET A 135 -3.40 -14.70 -10.29
N VAL A 136 -3.99 -15.88 -10.02
CA VAL A 136 -3.38 -17.18 -10.36
C VAL A 136 -3.13 -17.30 -11.84
N LYS A 137 -4.10 -16.92 -12.69
CA LYS A 137 -3.96 -16.93 -14.15
C LYS A 137 -2.86 -15.97 -14.63
N ALA A 138 -2.81 -14.75 -14.11
CA ALA A 138 -1.80 -13.76 -14.48
C ALA A 138 -0.38 -14.25 -14.13
N ILE A 139 -0.20 -14.82 -12.95
CA ILE A 139 1.10 -15.38 -12.51
C ILE A 139 1.49 -16.56 -13.41
N ALA A 140 0.58 -17.49 -13.69
CA ALA A 140 0.85 -18.67 -14.54
C ALA A 140 1.21 -18.30 -15.99
N GLN A 141 0.66 -17.21 -16.51
CA GLN A 141 0.93 -16.73 -17.86
C GLN A 141 2.16 -15.85 -17.99
N GLY A 142 2.82 -15.49 -16.87
CA GLY A 142 3.95 -14.57 -16.85
C GLY A 142 3.62 -13.18 -17.41
N ARG A 143 2.34 -12.82 -17.45
CA ARG A 143 1.86 -11.51 -17.93
C ARG A 143 1.57 -10.61 -16.74
N ALA A 144 2.19 -9.43 -16.75
CA ALA A 144 1.61 -8.30 -16.03
C ALA A 144 0.23 -8.02 -16.65
N ALA A 145 -0.82 -8.19 -15.88
CA ALA A 145 -2.19 -7.91 -16.30
C ALA A 145 -2.48 -6.42 -16.11
#